data_d7eb6ad0154b9bfe9e14c6af36b78bc6
#
_entry.id   d7eb6ad0154b9bfe9e14c6af36b78bc6
#
_cell.length_a   1.000
_cell.length_b   1.000
_cell.length_c   1.000
_cell.angle_alpha   90.00
_cell.angle_beta   90.00
_cell.angle_gamma   90.00
#
_symmetry.space_group_name_H-M   'P 1'
#
loop_
_entity.id
_entity.type
_entity.pdbx_description
1 polymer ?
#
loop_
_entity_poly.entity_id
_entity_poly.type
_entity_poly.pdbx_seq_one_letter_code
_entity_poly.pdbx_strand_id
1 'polypeptide(L)'
;MKHAMIATWVMARYAIEEGCAMLKEGKDAGDAIEHSIKMVEDYPFYKSVGYGGLPNERGEVELDGAFMDGKTLSLGAVAGV
;
A
#
# COMPACT_ATOMS: atom_id res chain seq x y z
N MET A 1 -14.26 -10.77 16.59
CA MET A 1 -12.80 -10.60 16.41
C MET A 1 -12.45 -9.12 16.37
N LYS A 2 -11.45 -8.73 17.11
CA LYS A 2 -10.94 -7.35 17.07
C LYS A 2 -9.92 -7.20 15.95
N HIS A 3 -9.98 -6.08 15.27
CA HIS A 3 -9.03 -5.77 14.21
C HIS A 3 -8.68 -4.28 14.25
N ALA A 4 -7.56 -3.94 13.69
CA ALA A 4 -7.10 -2.55 13.63
C ALA A 4 -6.23 -2.36 12.38
N MET A 5 -6.21 -1.13 11.88
CA MET A 5 -5.39 -0.76 10.75
C MET A 5 -4.78 0.62 11.00
N ILE A 6 -3.51 0.78 10.68
CA ILE A 6 -2.81 2.05 10.81
C ILE A 6 -2.12 2.38 9.50
N ALA A 7 -2.12 3.64 9.14
CA ALA A 7 -1.48 4.10 7.93
C ALA A 7 -0.82 5.47 8.16
N THR A 8 0.20 5.78 7.39
CA THR A 8 0.89 7.06 7.43
C THR A 8 0.52 7.90 6.22
N TRP A 9 0.73 9.20 6.30
CA TRP A 9 0.43 10.19 5.28
C TRP A 9 -1.07 10.42 5.06
N VAL A 10 -1.42 11.62 4.73
CA VAL A 10 -2.82 12.03 4.48
C VAL A 10 -3.42 11.25 3.31
N MET A 11 -2.63 10.93 2.30
CA MET A 11 -3.13 10.19 1.13
C MET A 11 -3.64 8.80 1.47
N ALA A 12 -3.21 8.22 2.60
CA ALA A 12 -3.72 6.92 3.04
C ALA A 12 -5.21 6.95 3.39
N ARG A 13 -5.76 8.11 3.70
CA ARG A 13 -7.19 8.25 4.00
C ARG A 13 -8.05 7.81 2.81
N TYR A 14 -7.52 7.93 1.61
CA TYR A 14 -8.21 7.51 0.39
C TYR A 14 -8.60 6.03 0.42
N ALA A 15 -7.84 5.21 1.10
CA ALA A 15 -7.99 3.76 1.04
C ALA A 15 -8.26 3.07 2.38
N ILE A 16 -8.01 3.74 3.50
CA ILE A 16 -8.07 3.08 4.81
C ILE A 16 -9.46 2.56 5.16
N GLU A 17 -10.51 3.24 4.73
CA GLU A 17 -11.88 2.80 5.00
C GLU A 17 -12.21 1.48 4.32
N GLU A 18 -11.76 1.31 3.06
CA GLU A 18 -11.97 0.03 2.35
C GLU A 18 -11.15 -1.08 2.97
N GLY A 19 -9.91 -0.80 3.38
CA GLY A 19 -9.09 -1.79 4.08
C GLY A 19 -9.73 -2.24 5.37
N CYS A 20 -10.27 -1.32 6.16
CA CYS A 20 -10.98 -1.65 7.39
C CYS A 20 -12.24 -2.46 7.12
N ALA A 21 -12.98 -2.13 6.05
CA ALA A 21 -14.16 -2.90 5.67
C ALA A 21 -13.80 -4.34 5.34
N MET A 22 -12.68 -4.56 4.65
CA MET A 22 -12.20 -5.91 4.34
C MET A 22 -11.89 -6.70 5.62
N LEU A 23 -11.27 -6.05 6.61
CA LEU A 23 -10.99 -6.68 7.90
C LEU A 23 -12.27 -7.07 8.63
N LYS A 24 -13.29 -6.21 8.58
CA LYS A 24 -14.59 -6.51 9.17
C LYS A 24 -15.27 -7.70 8.52
N GLU A 25 -15.04 -7.90 7.23
CA GLU A 25 -15.56 -9.04 6.48
C GLU A 25 -14.80 -10.33 6.76
N GLY A 26 -13.74 -10.27 7.54
CA GLY A 26 -12.91 -11.45 7.84
C GLY A 26 -11.82 -11.72 6.85
N LYS A 27 -11.50 -10.76 5.98
CA LYS A 27 -10.39 -10.89 5.05
C LYS A 27 -9.06 -10.87 5.78
N ASP A 28 -8.05 -11.50 5.19
CA ASP A 28 -6.71 -11.52 5.73
C ASP A 28 -6.11 -10.11 5.78
N ALA A 29 -5.32 -9.84 6.82
CA ALA A 29 -4.66 -8.54 6.98
C ALA A 29 -3.78 -8.21 5.77
N GLY A 30 -3.07 -9.19 5.24
CA GLY A 30 -2.25 -9.00 4.05
C GLY A 30 -3.05 -8.53 2.84
N ASP A 31 -4.22 -9.14 2.62
CA ASP A 31 -5.09 -8.76 1.52
C ASP A 31 -5.64 -7.34 1.70
N ALA A 32 -6.02 -6.98 2.91
CA ALA A 32 -6.53 -5.65 3.21
C ALA A 32 -5.47 -4.57 2.98
N ILE A 33 -4.24 -4.82 3.41
CA ILE A 33 -3.11 -3.90 3.21
C ILE A 33 -2.78 -3.76 1.73
N GLU A 34 -2.67 -4.88 1.02
CA GLU A 34 -2.38 -4.87 -0.40
C GLU A 34 -3.41 -4.06 -1.18
N HIS A 35 -4.69 -4.29 -0.92
CA HIS A 35 -5.76 -3.55 -1.58
C HIS A 35 -5.66 -2.04 -1.31
N SER A 36 -5.43 -1.65 -0.06
CA SER A 36 -5.34 -0.25 0.33
C SER A 36 -4.14 0.44 -0.29
N ILE A 37 -2.99 -0.23 -0.31
CA ILE A 37 -1.79 0.34 -0.92
C ILE A 37 -1.98 0.52 -2.43
N LYS A 38 -2.57 -0.48 -3.10
CA LYS A 38 -2.83 -0.39 -4.54
C LYS A 38 -3.75 0.77 -4.89
N MET A 39 -4.76 1.04 -4.08
CA MET A 39 -5.65 2.19 -4.31
C MET A 39 -4.86 3.50 -4.36
N VAL A 40 -3.91 3.67 -3.46
CA VAL A 40 -3.09 4.88 -3.39
C VAL A 40 -2.08 4.91 -4.54
N GLU A 41 -1.41 3.80 -4.79
CA GLU A 41 -0.40 3.71 -5.85
C GLU A 41 -0.98 3.91 -7.24
N ASP A 42 -2.20 3.46 -7.47
CA ASP A 42 -2.87 3.59 -8.77
C ASP A 42 -3.47 4.97 -9.00
N TYR A 43 -3.56 5.80 -7.96
CA TYR A 43 -4.13 7.13 -8.08
C TYR A 43 -3.10 8.08 -8.70
N PRO A 44 -3.37 8.61 -9.90
CA PRO A 44 -2.33 9.32 -10.67
C PRO A 44 -1.93 10.68 -10.13
N PHE A 45 -2.71 11.25 -9.21
CA PHE A 45 -2.41 12.58 -8.67
C PHE A 45 -1.58 12.55 -7.39
N TYR A 46 -1.26 11.38 -6.85
CA TYR A 46 -0.30 11.26 -5.77
C TYR A 46 1.10 11.15 -6.36
N LYS A 47 1.95 12.15 -6.11
CA LYS A 47 3.24 12.31 -6.78
C LYS A 47 4.42 11.66 -6.07
N SER A 48 4.20 11.14 -4.87
CA SER A 48 5.29 10.53 -4.08
C SER A 48 5.27 9.02 -4.08
N VAL A 49 4.24 8.40 -4.65
CA VAL A 49 4.12 6.95 -4.71
C VAL A 49 3.48 6.49 -6.01
N GLY A 50 3.74 5.26 -6.40
CA GLY A 50 3.02 4.52 -7.42
C GLY A 50 3.00 5.16 -8.81
N TYR A 51 1.89 4.97 -9.49
CA TYR A 51 1.71 5.37 -10.88
C TYR A 51 1.94 6.87 -11.13
N GLY A 52 1.53 7.73 -10.19
CA GLY A 52 1.72 9.18 -10.28
C GLY A 52 3.08 9.66 -9.77
N GLY A 53 3.98 8.75 -9.39
CA GLY A 53 5.27 9.10 -8.81
C GLY A 53 6.15 9.94 -9.73
N LEU A 54 7.03 10.74 -9.13
CA LEU A 54 7.94 11.60 -9.88
C LEU A 54 9.05 10.77 -10.53
N PRO A 55 9.44 11.11 -11.76
CA PRO A 55 10.48 10.36 -12.46
C PRO A 55 11.88 10.68 -11.96
N ASN A 56 12.83 9.80 -12.30
CA ASN A 56 14.26 10.03 -12.09
C ASN A 56 14.82 10.98 -13.14
N GLU A 57 16.14 11.19 -13.15
CA GLU A 57 16.80 12.09 -14.10
C GLU A 57 16.58 11.72 -15.56
N ARG A 58 16.30 10.44 -15.84
CA ARG A 58 16.06 9.94 -17.20
C ARG A 58 14.61 10.04 -17.63
N GLY A 59 13.74 10.55 -16.76
CA GLY A 59 12.30 10.60 -17.01
C GLY A 59 11.58 9.28 -16.74
N GLU A 60 12.23 8.33 -16.06
CA GLU A 60 11.63 7.04 -15.73
C GLU A 60 11.16 7.02 -14.28
N VAL A 61 9.96 6.50 -14.06
CA VAL A 61 9.45 6.30 -12.70
C VAL A 61 9.97 4.96 -12.19
N GLU A 62 10.69 4.99 -11.08
CA GLU A 62 11.16 3.79 -10.39
C GLU A 62 10.50 3.71 -9.03
N LEU A 63 10.08 2.52 -8.64
CA LEU A 63 9.30 2.31 -7.42
C LEU A 63 9.94 1.23 -6.56
N ASP A 64 9.69 1.35 -5.25
CA ASP A 64 10.13 0.38 -4.26
C ASP A 64 8.91 -0.11 -3.50
N GLY A 65 9.00 -1.32 -2.98
CA GLY A 65 7.93 -1.87 -2.15
C GLY A 65 8.46 -2.93 -1.21
N ALA A 66 7.79 -3.09 -0.09
CA ALA A 66 8.11 -4.13 0.88
C ALA A 66 6.83 -4.61 1.56
N PHE A 67 6.85 -5.86 1.97
CA PHE A 67 5.71 -6.49 2.64
C PHE A 67 6.21 -7.51 3.66
N MET A 68 5.58 -7.54 4.82
CA MET A 68 5.90 -8.52 5.85
C MET A 68 4.61 -9.21 6.32
N ASP A 69 4.65 -10.53 6.38
CA ASP A 69 3.60 -11.32 6.98
C ASP A 69 3.92 -11.49 8.46
N GLY A 70 3.11 -10.86 9.33
CA GLY A 70 3.34 -10.90 10.77
C GLY A 70 3.17 -12.27 11.38
N LYS A 71 2.43 -13.17 10.73
CA LYS A 71 2.22 -14.53 11.24
C LYS A 71 3.46 -15.38 11.09
N THR A 72 4.14 -15.29 9.96
CA THR A 72 5.32 -16.09 9.64
C THR A 72 6.62 -15.30 9.76
N LEU A 73 6.53 -13.98 9.86
CA LEU A 73 7.65 -13.04 9.80
C LEU A 73 8.41 -13.10 8.47
N SER A 74 7.75 -13.63 7.44
CA SER A 74 8.32 -13.64 6.09
C SER A 74 8.28 -12.22 5.51
N LEU A 75 9.36 -11.82 4.88
CA LEU A 75 9.53 -10.47 4.32
C LEU A 75 9.90 -10.56 2.84
N GLY A 76 9.24 -9.73 2.04
CA GLY A 76 9.60 -9.57 0.65
C GLY A 76 9.79 -8.09 0.34
N ALA A 77 10.67 -7.80 -0.60
CA ALA A 77 10.92 -6.42 -1.00
C ALA A 77 11.41 -6.35 -2.44
N VAL A 78 11.10 -5.23 -3.10
CA VAL A 78 11.57 -4.93 -4.44
C VAL A 78 12.02 -3.48 -4.48
N ALA A 79 12.94 -3.17 -5.38
CA ALA A 79 13.44 -1.81 -5.54
C ALA A 79 13.72 -1.54 -7.01
N GLY A 80 13.52 -0.28 -7.43
CA GLY A 80 13.83 0.15 -8.79
C GLY A 80 12.96 -0.48 -9.87
N VAL A 81 11.76 -0.84 -9.54
CA VAL A 81 10.83 -1.49 -10.47
C VAL A 81 9.92 -0.50 -11.20
#